data_3be0b3be2afa3014104e8a83e20e17ea
#
_entry.id   3be0b3be2afa3014104e8a83e20e17ea
#
_cell.length_a   1.000
_cell.length_b   1.000
_cell.length_c   1.000
_cell.angle_alpha   90.00
_cell.angle_beta   90.00
_cell.angle_gamma   90.00
#
_symmetry.space_group_name_H-M   'P 1'
#
loop_
_entity.id
_entity.type
_entity.pdbx_description
1 polymer ?
#
loop_
_entity_poly.entity_id
_entity_poly.type
_entity_poly.pdbx_seq_one_letter_code
_entity_poly.pdbx_strand_id
1 'polypeptide(L)'
;MAICLIAYDPNEPGRDDTALFDVVKSYGPWAKLSEYVYAVETTVSPEIIVERLKQHTDPYDIVCVVTLTTPYSVLGHDDVDDWLSRKL
;
A
#
# COMPACT_ATOMS: atom_id res chain seq x y z
N MET A 1 -5.98 -12.18 9.33
CA MET A 1 -5.74 -10.92 8.61
C MET A 1 -4.55 -11.09 7.70
N ALA A 2 -4.57 -10.41 6.56
CA ALA A 2 -3.48 -10.46 5.60
C ALA A 2 -2.72 -9.14 5.61
N ILE A 3 -1.49 -9.18 5.09
CA ILE A 3 -0.71 -7.98 4.81
C ILE A 3 -0.75 -7.77 3.30
N CYS A 4 -1.16 -6.58 2.87
CA CYS A 4 -1.18 -6.21 1.47
C CYS A 4 -0.15 -5.14 1.19
N LEU A 5 0.56 -5.30 0.08
CA LEU A 5 1.39 -4.24 -0.48
C LEU A 5 0.53 -3.45 -1.46
N ILE A 6 0.52 -2.13 -1.30
CA ILE A 6 -0.19 -1.21 -2.19
C ILE A 6 0.87 -0.35 -2.87
N ALA A 7 1.01 -0.54 -4.17
CA ALA A 7 1.93 0.22 -5.00
C ALA A 7 1.11 1.13 -5.93
N TYR A 8 1.38 2.43 -5.86
CA TYR A 8 0.70 3.44 -6.65
C TYR A 8 1.72 4.16 -7.53
N ASP A 9 1.42 4.26 -8.81
CA ASP A 9 2.25 5.00 -9.76
C ASP A 9 1.41 6.11 -10.38
N PRO A 10 1.54 7.36 -9.88
CA PRO A 10 0.75 8.47 -10.41
C PRO A 10 1.23 8.86 -11.81
N ASN A 11 0.28 9.09 -12.70
CA ASN A 11 0.58 9.59 -14.04
C ASN A 11 1.19 11.00 -14.00
N GLU A 12 0.79 11.81 -13.01
CA GLU A 12 1.31 13.15 -12.79
C GLU A 12 1.95 13.25 -11.41
N PRO A 13 3.28 13.00 -11.29
CA PRO A 13 3.98 13.13 -10.00
C PRO A 13 3.85 14.55 -9.45
N GLY A 14 3.71 14.66 -8.12
CA GLY A 14 3.57 15.96 -7.45
C GLY A 14 2.13 16.43 -7.27
N ARG A 15 1.16 15.69 -7.83
CA ARG A 15 -0.26 15.91 -7.55
C ARG A 15 -0.56 15.60 -6.08
N ASP A 16 -1.56 16.28 -5.52
CA ASP A 16 -2.00 16.01 -4.16
C ASP A 16 -2.80 14.69 -4.09
N ASP A 17 -2.17 13.66 -3.54
CA ASP A 17 -2.76 12.33 -3.38
C ASP A 17 -3.18 12.04 -1.93
N THR A 18 -3.35 13.06 -1.11
CA THR A 18 -3.69 12.90 0.32
C THR A 18 -4.94 12.04 0.51
N ALA A 19 -5.99 12.27 -0.28
CA ALA A 19 -7.24 11.51 -0.17
C ALA A 19 -7.04 10.02 -0.45
N LEU A 20 -6.21 9.69 -1.43
CA LEU A 20 -5.88 8.30 -1.76
C LEU A 20 -5.15 7.63 -0.60
N PHE A 21 -4.13 8.27 -0.05
CA PHE A 21 -3.34 7.70 1.04
C PHE A 21 -4.13 7.64 2.35
N ASP A 22 -5.07 8.56 2.58
CA ASP A 22 -5.98 8.48 3.73
C ASP A 22 -6.84 7.21 3.66
N VAL A 23 -7.31 6.84 2.48
CA VAL A 23 -8.03 5.57 2.28
C VAL A 23 -7.13 4.38 2.59
N VAL A 24 -5.90 4.38 2.08
CA VAL A 24 -4.91 3.31 2.34
C VAL A 24 -4.70 3.14 3.85
N LYS A 25 -4.47 4.23 4.56
CA LYS A 25 -4.19 4.21 6.00
C LYS A 25 -5.41 3.81 6.83
N SER A 26 -6.62 3.94 6.28
CA SER A 26 -7.86 3.59 6.97
C SER A 26 -8.09 2.08 7.11
N TYR A 27 -7.37 1.26 6.34
CA TYR A 27 -7.58 -0.19 6.34
C TYR A 27 -7.07 -0.91 7.58
N GLY A 28 -6.12 -0.33 8.30
CA GLY A 28 -5.56 -0.92 9.51
C GLY A 28 -4.13 -0.45 9.74
N PRO A 29 -3.36 -1.15 10.57
CA PRO A 29 -1.95 -0.83 10.77
C PRO A 29 -1.20 -0.79 9.44
N TRP A 30 -0.33 0.18 9.27
CA TRP A 30 0.35 0.39 8.00
C TRP A 30 1.82 0.75 8.21
N ALA A 31 2.61 0.51 7.15
CA ALA A 31 3.99 0.96 7.06
C ALA A 31 4.21 1.58 5.68
N LYS A 32 4.94 2.69 5.64
CA LYS A 32 5.28 3.37 4.39
C LYS A 32 6.65 2.90 3.93
N LEU A 33 6.71 2.23 2.78
CA LEU A 33 7.96 1.69 2.24
C LEU A 33 8.69 2.72 1.38
N SER A 34 7.94 3.50 0.61
CA SER A 34 8.48 4.59 -0.19
C SER A 34 7.36 5.60 -0.44
N GLU A 35 7.64 6.63 -1.22
CA GLU A 35 6.69 7.73 -1.43
C GLU A 35 5.31 7.24 -1.88
N TYR A 36 5.26 6.19 -2.71
CA TYR A 36 4.01 5.69 -3.29
C TYR A 36 3.75 4.22 -2.97
N VAL A 37 4.43 3.64 -1.98
CA VAL A 37 4.29 2.23 -1.63
C VAL A 37 4.03 2.07 -0.15
N TYR A 38 2.94 1.37 0.18
CA TYR A 38 2.52 1.09 1.56
C TYR A 38 2.27 -0.39 1.75
N ALA A 39 2.50 -0.86 2.98
CA ALA A 39 2.01 -2.16 3.42
C ALA A 39 0.94 -1.92 4.48
N VAL A 40 -0.16 -2.67 4.42
CA VAL A 40 -1.25 -2.54 5.39
C VAL A 40 -1.71 -3.91 5.86
N GLU A 41 -2.08 -4.00 7.14
CA GLU A 41 -2.72 -5.19 7.69
C GLU A 41 -4.23 -5.01 7.58
N THR A 42 -4.91 -5.92 6.88
CA THR A 42 -6.33 -5.78 6.62
C THR A 42 -7.00 -7.13 6.35
N THR A 43 -8.32 -7.17 6.54
CA THR A 43 -9.16 -8.29 6.09
C THR A 43 -9.79 -8.03 4.73
N VAL A 44 -9.62 -6.84 4.18
CA VAL A 44 -10.21 -6.44 2.89
C VAL A 44 -9.41 -7.06 1.74
N SER A 45 -10.10 -7.61 0.74
CA SER A 45 -9.42 -8.24 -0.38
C SER A 45 -8.74 -7.21 -1.28
N PRO A 46 -7.65 -7.60 -1.99
CA PRO A 46 -6.97 -6.70 -2.94
C PRO A 46 -7.91 -6.11 -3.99
N GLU A 47 -8.85 -6.89 -4.50
CA GLU A 47 -9.81 -6.42 -5.51
C GLU A 47 -10.66 -5.27 -5.00
N ILE A 48 -11.14 -5.37 -3.76
CA ILE A 48 -11.97 -4.32 -3.15
C ILE A 48 -11.12 -3.07 -2.90
N ILE A 49 -9.87 -3.24 -2.45
CA ILE A 49 -8.96 -2.12 -2.24
C ILE A 49 -8.73 -1.35 -3.55
N VAL A 50 -8.45 -2.05 -4.63
CA VAL A 50 -8.25 -1.44 -5.95
C VAL A 50 -9.51 -0.66 -6.38
N GLU A 51 -10.70 -1.25 -6.22
CA GLU A 51 -11.95 -0.58 -6.59
C GLU A 51 -12.17 0.71 -5.80
N ARG A 52 -11.83 0.72 -4.52
CA ARG A 52 -11.96 1.92 -3.68
C ARG A 52 -10.93 2.98 -4.04
N LEU A 53 -9.69 2.59 -4.30
CA LEU A 53 -8.63 3.52 -4.67
C LEU A 53 -8.84 4.12 -6.06
N LYS A 54 -9.49 3.38 -6.96
CA LYS A 54 -9.82 3.83 -8.31
C LYS A 54 -10.58 5.16 -8.31
N GLN A 55 -11.40 5.40 -7.30
CA GLN A 55 -12.18 6.64 -7.16
C GLN A 55 -11.32 7.88 -6.92
N HIS A 56 -10.05 7.68 -6.54
CA HIS A 56 -9.09 8.73 -6.23
C HIS A 56 -7.95 8.81 -7.24
N THR A 57 -8.07 8.12 -8.37
CA THR A 57 -7.05 8.06 -9.41
C THR A 57 -7.59 8.62 -10.72
N ASP A 58 -6.69 9.00 -11.63
CA ASP A 58 -7.08 9.28 -13.01
C ASP A 58 -6.93 7.99 -13.86
N PRO A 59 -7.45 7.99 -15.11
CA PRO A 59 -7.44 6.79 -15.94
C PRO A 59 -6.04 6.26 -16.30
N TYR A 60 -5.00 7.05 -16.12
CA TYR A 60 -3.63 6.70 -16.51
C TYR A 60 -2.76 6.34 -15.29
N ASP A 61 -3.29 6.48 -14.07
CA ASP A 61 -2.59 6.05 -12.88
C ASP A 61 -2.56 4.52 -12.79
N ILE A 62 -1.52 3.98 -12.17
CA ILE A 62 -1.40 2.55 -11.95
C ILE A 62 -1.50 2.30 -10.45
N VAL A 63 -2.36 1.34 -10.07
CA VAL A 63 -2.46 0.85 -8.69
C VAL A 63 -2.34 -0.67 -8.73
N CYS A 64 -1.45 -1.21 -7.90
CA CYS A 64 -1.28 -2.65 -7.76
C CYS A 64 -1.39 -3.01 -6.28
N VAL A 65 -2.23 -3.98 -5.95
CA VAL A 65 -2.39 -4.48 -4.58
C VAL A 65 -2.08 -5.96 -4.58
N VAL A 66 -1.14 -6.36 -3.73
CA VAL A 66 -0.64 -7.74 -3.67
C VAL A 66 -0.65 -8.22 -2.23
N THR A 67 -1.12 -9.42 -1.98
CA THR A 67 -0.98 -10.03 -0.66
C THR A 67 0.46 -10.46 -0.46
N LEU A 68 1.06 -10.04 0.66
CA LEU A 68 2.43 -10.38 1.00
C LEU A 68 2.49 -11.67 1.82
N THR A 69 3.51 -12.47 1.54
CA THR A 69 3.84 -13.67 2.32
C THR A 69 5.36 -13.76 2.45
N THR A 70 5.83 -14.61 3.37
CA THR A 70 7.25 -14.95 3.45
C THR A 70 7.61 -15.95 2.34
N PRO A 71 8.85 -15.96 1.85
CA PRO A 71 9.96 -15.10 2.25
C PRO A 71 9.87 -13.70 1.66
N TYR A 72 10.52 -12.74 2.31
CA TYR A 72 10.66 -11.38 1.83
C TYR A 72 12.04 -10.84 2.23
N SER A 73 12.45 -9.71 1.63
CA SER A 73 13.68 -9.03 1.99
C SER A 73 13.51 -7.53 1.83
N VAL A 74 14.06 -6.76 2.76
CA VAL A 74 14.00 -5.30 2.75
C VAL A 74 15.41 -4.74 2.94
N LEU A 75 15.75 -3.76 2.14
CA LEU A 75 17.00 -3.01 2.27
C LEU A 75 16.65 -1.53 2.43
N GLY A 76 17.21 -0.89 3.46
CA GLY A 76 17.15 0.56 3.62
C GLY A 76 16.21 1.09 4.69
N HIS A 77 15.28 0.29 5.22
CA HIS A 77 14.32 0.71 6.24
C HIS A 77 14.22 -0.31 7.37
N ASP A 78 14.98 -0.07 8.45
CA ASP A 78 14.98 -1.00 9.60
C ASP A 78 13.61 -1.09 10.26
N ASP A 79 12.91 0.02 10.44
CA ASP A 79 11.57 0.05 11.05
C ASP A 79 10.52 -0.65 10.18
N VAL A 80 10.62 -0.57 8.86
CA VAL A 80 9.74 -1.29 7.94
C VAL A 80 10.02 -2.78 8.02
N ASP A 81 11.29 -3.16 8.05
CA ASP A 81 11.69 -4.57 8.18
C ASP A 81 11.18 -5.14 9.51
N ASP A 82 11.34 -4.42 10.61
CA ASP A 82 10.80 -4.82 11.92
C ASP A 82 9.29 -4.99 11.88
N TRP A 83 8.58 -4.05 11.25
CA TRP A 83 7.12 -4.11 11.13
C TRP A 83 6.68 -5.36 10.35
N LEU A 84 7.32 -5.63 9.21
CA LEU A 84 7.01 -6.80 8.39
C LEU A 84 7.35 -8.09 9.11
N SER A 85 8.47 -8.14 9.83
CA SER A 85 8.88 -9.32 10.61
C SER A 85 7.85 -9.69 11.67
N ARG A 86 7.22 -8.70 12.29
CA ARG A 86 6.18 -8.94 13.30
C ARG A 86 4.86 -9.35 12.69
N LYS A 87 4.58 -8.93 11.44
CA LYS A 87 3.28 -9.14 10.78
C LYS A 87 3.27 -10.39 9.88
N LEU A 88 4.40 -10.73 9.33
CA LEU A 88 4.54 -11.90 8.46
C LEU A 88 5.25 -13.05 9.18
#